data_b8aff7366d8ce350c0b295d6e9949d5d
#
_entry.id   b8aff7366d8ce350c0b295d6e9949d5d
#
_cell.length_a   1.000
_cell.length_b   1.000
_cell.length_c   1.000
_cell.angle_alpha   90.00
_cell.angle_beta   90.00
_cell.angle_gamma   90.00
#
_symmetry.space_group_name_H-M   'P 1'
#
loop_
_entity.id
_entity.type
_entity.pdbx_description
1 polymer ?
#
loop_
_entity_poly.entity_id
_entity_poly.type
_entity_poly.pdbx_seq_one_letter_code
_entity_poly.pdbx_strand_id
1 'polypeptide(L)'
;MQRKTSLLVRSLALVVIALSLSACNIQGFFTKYSDDPVWVDPTAAKQTASAGGTDAGPGKAVYGRICAACHLGSGKGVPNNNIPPLAGSALVVGDAEKPIKIVLHGLRGEIERDGIKINGQMAAWKDQLSDQEIADVLTYVRSSFGNSADAVSADQVASVREATAGQVTPYQESEL
;
A
#
# COMPACT_ATOMS: atom_id res chain seq x y z
N MET A 1 0.94 -70.10 22.24
CA MET A 1 0.57 -69.41 21.01
C MET A 1 0.71 -67.85 21.10
N GLN A 2 0.98 -67.23 22.24
CA GLN A 2 0.98 -65.76 22.43
C GLN A 2 2.27 -65.03 21.97
N ARG A 3 3.39 -65.70 21.77
CA ARG A 3 4.65 -65.02 21.38
C ARG A 3 4.72 -64.60 19.91
N LYS A 4 4.04 -65.27 18.99
CA LYS A 4 4.07 -64.98 17.56
C LYS A 4 3.20 -63.78 17.18
N THR A 5 2.12 -63.55 17.88
CA THR A 5 1.22 -62.40 17.66
C THR A 5 1.86 -61.07 18.07
N SER A 6 2.67 -61.06 19.14
CA SER A 6 3.39 -59.89 19.63
C SER A 6 4.47 -59.37 18.65
N LEU A 7 5.14 -60.28 17.94
CA LEU A 7 6.16 -59.90 16.91
C LEU A 7 5.51 -59.27 15.68
N LEU A 8 4.40 -59.82 15.20
CA LEU A 8 3.67 -59.31 14.04
C LEU A 8 3.07 -57.90 14.30
N VAL A 9 2.49 -57.69 15.49
CA VAL A 9 1.94 -56.39 15.88
C VAL A 9 3.06 -55.33 15.99
N ARG A 10 4.21 -55.71 16.58
CA ARG A 10 5.38 -54.80 16.65
C ARG A 10 5.95 -54.44 15.31
N SER A 11 6.03 -55.39 14.37
CA SER A 11 6.49 -55.15 13.01
C SER A 11 5.53 -54.26 12.23
N LEU A 12 4.22 -54.45 12.37
CA LEU A 12 3.21 -53.66 11.73
C LEU A 12 3.22 -52.19 12.25
N ALA A 13 3.40 -52.00 13.55
CA ALA A 13 3.53 -50.70 14.17
C ALA A 13 4.76 -49.90 13.65
N LEU A 14 5.90 -50.57 13.49
CA LEU A 14 7.11 -49.96 12.95
C LEU A 14 6.98 -49.55 11.48
N VAL A 15 6.27 -50.35 10.67
CA VAL A 15 6.01 -50.02 9.26
C VAL A 15 5.07 -48.82 9.13
N VAL A 16 4.03 -48.73 9.98
CA VAL A 16 3.11 -47.59 9.99
C VAL A 16 3.81 -46.30 10.43
N ILE A 17 4.71 -46.35 11.42
CA ILE A 17 5.51 -45.20 11.86
C ILE A 17 6.48 -44.76 10.74
N ALA A 18 7.11 -45.70 10.04
CA ALA A 18 8.01 -45.37 8.93
C ALA A 18 7.27 -44.75 7.73
N LEU A 19 6.05 -45.20 7.42
CA LEU A 19 5.21 -44.62 6.38
C LEU A 19 4.66 -43.21 6.73
N SER A 20 4.41 -42.96 8.01
CA SER A 20 3.95 -41.63 8.46
C SER A 20 5.06 -40.56 8.44
N LEU A 21 6.31 -40.96 8.59
CA LEU A 21 7.47 -40.05 8.50
C LEU A 21 7.83 -39.68 7.07
N SER A 22 7.42 -40.48 6.07
CA SER A 22 7.65 -40.18 4.65
C SER A 22 6.69 -39.15 4.06
N ALA A 23 5.60 -38.80 4.77
CA ALA A 23 4.61 -37.84 4.31
C ALA A 23 4.93 -36.37 4.68
N CYS A 24 5.90 -36.15 5.58
CA CYS A 24 6.41 -34.82 5.86
C CYS A 24 7.51 -34.46 4.85
N ASN A 25 7.12 -33.88 3.74
CA ASN A 25 8.05 -33.30 2.77
C ASN A 25 8.71 -32.06 3.37
N ILE A 26 9.76 -32.27 4.19
CA ILE A 26 10.54 -31.21 4.85
C ILE A 26 11.39 -30.43 3.84
N GLN A 27 11.49 -30.88 2.59
CA GLN A 27 12.30 -30.21 1.57
C GLN A 27 11.74 -28.86 1.13
N GLY A 28 10.48 -28.52 1.43
CA GLY A 28 9.91 -27.20 1.16
C GLY A 28 10.09 -26.17 2.28
N PHE A 29 10.61 -26.58 3.46
CA PHE A 29 10.76 -25.68 4.61
C PHE A 29 12.10 -24.94 4.64
N PHE A 30 13.09 -25.44 3.96
CA PHE A 30 14.35 -24.73 3.69
C PHE A 30 14.25 -24.12 2.30
N THR A 31 13.50 -23.02 2.16
CA THR A 31 13.73 -22.13 1.03
C THR A 31 15.20 -21.79 1.05
N LYS A 32 15.90 -22.09 -0.04
CA LYS A 32 17.26 -21.61 -0.25
C LYS A 32 17.23 -20.11 -0.03
N TYR A 33 17.68 -19.66 1.13
CA TYR A 33 18.12 -18.31 1.31
C TYR A 33 19.36 -18.20 0.42
N SER A 34 19.20 -17.65 -0.76
CA SER A 34 20.36 -17.34 -1.59
C SER A 34 21.01 -16.12 -0.95
N ASP A 35 22.16 -16.31 -0.34
CA ASP A 35 23.03 -15.24 0.14
C ASP A 35 23.69 -14.47 -1.01
N ASP A 36 23.21 -14.66 -2.23
CA ASP A 36 23.65 -13.87 -3.36
C ASP A 36 23.18 -12.43 -3.13
N PRO A 37 24.10 -11.46 -3.04
CA PRO A 37 23.72 -10.07 -2.94
C PRO A 37 22.85 -9.74 -4.16
N VAL A 38 21.59 -9.36 -3.92
CA VAL A 38 20.70 -8.89 -4.98
C VAL A 38 21.35 -7.63 -5.54
N TRP A 39 22.06 -7.81 -6.66
CA TRP A 39 22.62 -6.69 -7.39
C TRP A 39 21.47 -5.89 -8.00
N VAL A 40 21.12 -4.82 -7.33
CA VAL A 40 20.12 -3.87 -7.85
C VAL A 40 20.84 -2.96 -8.83
N ASP A 41 20.58 -3.13 -10.11
CA ASP A 41 21.12 -2.27 -11.15
C ASP A 41 20.66 -0.81 -10.84
N PRO A 42 21.60 0.12 -10.58
CA PRO A 42 21.24 1.50 -10.27
C PRO A 42 20.55 2.21 -11.44
N THR A 43 20.58 1.63 -12.65
CA THR A 43 19.86 2.15 -13.82
C THR A 43 18.43 1.62 -13.92
N ALA A 44 18.09 0.52 -13.25
CA ALA A 44 16.74 -0.05 -13.22
C ALA A 44 15.73 0.86 -12.50
N ALA A 45 16.20 1.66 -11.56
CA ALA A 45 15.35 2.65 -10.85
C ALA A 45 14.82 3.76 -11.77
N LYS A 46 15.42 3.96 -12.94
CA LYS A 46 15.00 4.98 -13.92
C LYS A 46 13.96 4.50 -14.94
N GLN A 47 13.65 3.20 -14.98
CA GLN A 47 12.78 2.62 -16.02
C GLN A 47 11.37 2.26 -15.55
N THR A 48 11.02 2.44 -14.30
CA THR A 48 9.68 2.09 -13.78
C THR A 48 8.67 3.24 -13.77
N ALA A 49 9.00 4.38 -14.39
CA ALA A 49 8.09 5.52 -14.47
C ALA A 49 7.08 5.45 -15.64
N SER A 50 6.92 4.29 -16.30
CA SER A 50 5.96 4.12 -17.40
C SER A 50 5.45 2.71 -17.47
N ALA A 51 4.39 2.41 -16.74
CA ALA A 51 3.44 1.37 -17.13
C ALA A 51 2.14 1.53 -16.35
N GLY A 52 1.11 2.07 -16.95
CA GLY A 52 -0.27 1.84 -16.57
C GLY A 52 -0.56 0.35 -16.61
N GLY A 53 -0.45 -0.32 -15.50
CA GLY A 53 -0.68 -1.75 -15.31
C GLY A 53 -1.50 -2.01 -14.07
N THR A 54 -2.67 -2.57 -14.28
CA THR A 54 -3.74 -2.86 -13.35
C THR A 54 -3.46 -4.04 -12.44
N ASP A 55 -2.35 -4.13 -11.69
CA ASP A 55 -2.27 -5.10 -10.59
C ASP A 55 -1.14 -4.77 -9.62
N ALA A 56 -1.51 -4.57 -8.37
CA ALA A 56 -0.65 -4.58 -7.17
C ALA A 56 0.67 -3.79 -7.26
N GLY A 57 0.69 -2.64 -7.96
CA GLY A 57 1.84 -1.75 -8.02
C GLY A 57 2.22 -1.16 -6.65
N PRO A 58 3.41 -0.55 -6.52
CA PRO A 58 3.92 0.01 -5.27
C PRO A 58 2.93 0.98 -4.63
N GLY A 59 2.22 1.78 -5.42
CA GLY A 59 1.20 2.71 -4.93
C GLY A 59 0.02 2.03 -4.23
N LYS A 60 -0.45 0.89 -4.73
CA LYS A 60 -1.49 0.08 -4.06
C LYS A 60 -1.01 -0.46 -2.72
N ALA A 61 0.26 -0.86 -2.63
CA ALA A 61 0.84 -1.35 -1.38
C ALA A 61 0.91 -0.23 -0.34
N VAL A 62 1.37 0.97 -0.72
CA VAL A 62 1.38 2.15 0.17
C VAL A 62 -0.04 2.52 0.59
N TYR A 63 -1.00 2.54 -0.36
CA TYR A 63 -2.40 2.83 -0.08
C TYR A 63 -2.98 1.86 0.96
N GLY A 64 -2.80 0.56 0.76
CA GLY A 64 -3.30 -0.47 1.67
C GLY A 64 -2.72 -0.38 3.07
N ARG A 65 -1.44 -0.02 3.18
CA ARG A 65 -0.72 0.10 4.45
C ARG A 65 -1.11 1.34 5.25
N ILE A 66 -1.40 2.46 4.59
CA ILE A 66 -1.54 3.77 5.23
C ILE A 66 -2.93 4.38 5.02
N CYS A 67 -3.39 4.49 3.79
CA CYS A 67 -4.56 5.29 3.43
C CYS A 67 -5.87 4.54 3.64
N ALA A 68 -5.88 3.22 3.37
CA ALA A 68 -7.09 2.40 3.39
C ALA A 68 -7.73 2.28 4.78
N ALA A 69 -6.98 2.51 5.86
CA ALA A 69 -7.50 2.50 7.22
C ALA A 69 -8.61 3.54 7.42
N CYS A 70 -8.49 4.69 6.75
CA CYS A 70 -9.48 5.77 6.79
C CYS A 70 -10.31 5.82 5.51
N HIS A 71 -9.66 5.84 4.34
CA HIS A 71 -10.34 6.01 3.06
C HIS A 71 -10.96 4.72 2.50
N LEU A 72 -10.83 3.60 3.21
CA LEU A 72 -11.29 2.26 2.85
C LEU A 72 -10.61 1.71 1.57
N GLY A 73 -10.64 0.41 1.36
CA GLY A 73 -10.11 -0.21 0.15
C GLY A 73 -10.84 0.20 -1.14
N SER A 74 -12.03 0.78 -1.01
CA SER A 74 -12.85 1.28 -2.12
C SER A 74 -12.61 2.76 -2.46
N GLY A 75 -11.82 3.49 -1.68
CA GLY A 75 -11.63 4.94 -1.85
C GLY A 75 -12.88 5.79 -1.56
N LYS A 76 -13.95 5.21 -1.02
CA LYS A 76 -15.21 5.94 -0.76
C LYS A 76 -15.19 6.73 0.54
N GLY A 77 -14.19 6.49 1.39
CA GLY A 77 -14.15 7.11 2.71
C GLY A 77 -15.36 6.75 3.59
N VAL A 78 -15.57 7.53 4.62
CA VAL A 78 -16.73 7.43 5.53
C VAL A 78 -17.21 8.85 5.82
N PRO A 79 -17.98 9.49 4.94
CA PRO A 79 -18.37 10.90 5.07
C PRO A 79 -19.04 11.23 6.40
N ASN A 80 -19.90 10.33 6.92
CA ASN A 80 -20.53 10.49 8.23
C ASN A 80 -19.54 10.51 9.41
N ASN A 81 -18.30 10.04 9.19
CA ASN A 81 -17.20 10.10 10.17
C ASN A 81 -16.13 11.11 9.75
N ASN A 82 -16.50 12.08 8.92
CA ASN A 82 -15.63 13.14 8.43
C ASN A 82 -14.42 12.66 7.61
N ILE A 83 -14.54 11.52 6.93
CA ILE A 83 -13.52 11.00 6.00
C ILE A 83 -14.05 11.10 4.57
N PRO A 84 -13.54 12.04 3.76
CA PRO A 84 -14.06 12.28 2.43
C PRO A 84 -13.73 11.14 1.46
N PRO A 85 -14.54 10.95 0.40
CA PRO A 85 -14.24 10.05 -0.68
C PRO A 85 -13.04 10.57 -1.47
N LEU A 86 -12.20 9.64 -1.93
CA LEU A 86 -11.15 9.87 -2.94
C LEU A 86 -11.70 9.60 -4.35
N ALA A 87 -12.69 8.72 -4.43
CA ALA A 87 -13.41 8.42 -5.68
C ALA A 87 -14.12 9.68 -6.19
N GLY A 88 -13.84 10.10 -7.43
CA GLY A 88 -14.46 11.26 -8.08
C GLY A 88 -14.11 12.62 -7.46
N SER A 89 -13.21 12.68 -6.47
CA SER A 89 -12.87 13.91 -5.78
C SER A 89 -12.09 14.88 -6.68
N ALA A 90 -12.61 16.11 -6.86
CA ALA A 90 -11.92 17.15 -7.63
C ALA A 90 -10.55 17.51 -7.07
N LEU A 91 -10.32 17.40 -5.76
CA LEU A 91 -8.99 17.56 -5.16
C LEU A 91 -8.02 16.46 -5.56
N VAL A 92 -8.53 15.27 -5.90
CA VAL A 92 -7.71 14.12 -6.31
C VAL A 92 -7.42 14.16 -7.80
N VAL A 93 -8.46 14.35 -8.64
CA VAL A 93 -8.32 14.23 -10.10
C VAL A 93 -7.93 15.53 -10.80
N GLY A 94 -8.01 16.66 -10.12
CA GLY A 94 -7.59 17.97 -10.64
C GLY A 94 -6.08 18.15 -10.64
N ASP A 95 -5.64 19.37 -10.30
CA ASP A 95 -4.23 19.71 -10.18
C ASP A 95 -3.52 18.82 -9.17
N ALA A 96 -2.43 18.17 -9.63
CA ALA A 96 -1.66 17.23 -8.82
C ALA A 96 -0.98 17.88 -7.61
N GLU A 97 -0.71 19.17 -7.65
CA GLU A 97 -0.09 19.90 -6.54
C GLU A 97 -0.96 19.86 -5.28
N LYS A 98 -2.28 19.92 -5.44
CA LYS A 98 -3.23 19.91 -4.31
C LYS A 98 -3.16 18.62 -3.50
N PRO A 99 -3.33 17.41 -4.06
CA PRO A 99 -3.21 16.19 -3.29
C PRO A 99 -1.80 15.94 -2.78
N ILE A 100 -0.75 16.42 -3.46
CA ILE A 100 0.62 16.38 -2.94
C ILE A 100 0.73 17.20 -1.66
N LYS A 101 0.26 18.46 -1.63
CA LYS A 101 0.23 19.31 -0.44
C LYS A 101 -0.54 18.67 0.70
N ILE A 102 -1.70 18.06 0.39
CA ILE A 102 -2.53 17.37 1.39
C ILE A 102 -1.78 16.19 2.02
N VAL A 103 -1.13 15.36 1.21
CA VAL A 103 -0.37 14.22 1.75
C VAL A 103 0.83 14.67 2.56
N LEU A 104 1.55 15.69 2.08
CA LEU A 104 2.72 16.22 2.78
C LEU A 104 2.38 16.85 4.13
N HIS A 105 1.36 17.70 4.18
CA HIS A 105 1.12 18.58 5.34
C HIS A 105 -0.20 18.32 6.07
N GLY A 106 -1.06 17.45 5.51
CA GLY A 106 -2.40 17.20 6.05
C GLY A 106 -3.43 18.19 5.54
N LEU A 107 -4.69 17.91 5.89
CA LEU A 107 -5.84 18.74 5.57
C LEU A 107 -6.72 18.86 6.81
N ARG A 108 -7.31 20.04 7.04
CA ARG A 108 -8.25 20.30 8.15
C ARG A 108 -9.37 21.24 7.72
N GLY A 109 -10.41 21.25 8.51
CA GLY A 109 -11.54 22.18 8.30
C GLY A 109 -12.65 21.59 7.45
N GLU A 110 -13.62 22.43 7.17
CA GLU A 110 -14.80 22.03 6.41
C GLU A 110 -14.48 21.97 4.92
N ILE A 111 -14.86 20.86 4.31
CA ILE A 111 -14.91 20.67 2.86
C ILE A 111 -16.33 20.24 2.47
N GLU A 112 -16.79 20.59 1.28
CA GLU A 112 -18.07 20.14 0.78
C GLU A 112 -17.88 19.21 -0.41
N ARG A 113 -18.54 18.05 -0.36
CA ARG A 113 -18.52 17.04 -1.45
C ARG A 113 -19.94 16.52 -1.65
N ASP A 114 -20.45 16.69 -2.87
CA ASP A 114 -21.80 16.24 -3.26
C ASP A 114 -22.91 16.75 -2.31
N GLY A 115 -22.78 18.00 -1.84
CA GLY A 115 -23.70 18.61 -0.88
C GLY A 115 -23.55 18.13 0.57
N ILE A 116 -22.55 17.27 0.84
CA ILE A 116 -22.25 16.80 2.21
C ILE A 116 -21.09 17.64 2.75
N LYS A 117 -21.30 18.23 3.92
CA LYS A 117 -20.26 18.92 4.67
C LYS A 117 -19.47 17.91 5.50
N ILE A 118 -18.16 17.91 5.30
CA ILE A 118 -17.20 17.03 5.96
C ILE A 118 -16.22 17.93 6.68
N ASN A 119 -16.10 17.79 8.00
CA ASN A 119 -15.18 18.57 8.81
C ASN A 119 -14.24 17.63 9.55
N GLY A 120 -13.26 17.13 8.84
CA GLY A 120 -12.29 16.17 9.33
C GLY A 120 -10.89 16.75 9.43
N GLN A 121 -9.98 15.87 9.85
CA GLN A 121 -8.56 16.16 9.87
C GLN A 121 -7.79 14.97 9.30
N MET A 122 -7.02 15.21 8.25
CA MET A 122 -6.05 14.27 7.72
C MET A 122 -4.65 14.60 8.24
N ALA A 123 -3.94 13.62 8.74
CA ALA A 123 -2.57 13.78 9.23
C ALA A 123 -1.59 14.08 8.08
N ALA A 124 -0.47 14.75 8.41
CA ALA A 124 0.67 14.92 7.53
C ALA A 124 1.50 13.64 7.45
N TRP A 125 2.04 13.34 6.26
CA TRP A 125 2.84 12.14 6.01
C TRP A 125 4.24 12.45 5.49
N LYS A 126 4.64 13.72 5.47
CA LYS A 126 5.93 14.16 4.93
C LYS A 126 7.15 13.49 5.58
N ASP A 127 7.04 13.10 6.85
CA ASP A 127 8.13 12.52 7.62
C ASP A 127 8.16 10.99 7.54
N GLN A 128 7.08 10.35 7.06
CA GLN A 128 6.92 8.90 6.99
C GLN A 128 6.99 8.34 5.58
N LEU A 129 6.77 9.19 4.57
CA LEU A 129 6.76 8.79 3.17
C LEU A 129 7.82 9.55 2.38
N SER A 130 8.58 8.80 1.58
CA SER A 130 9.47 9.34 0.56
C SER A 130 8.69 9.98 -0.60
N ASP A 131 9.35 10.80 -1.40
CA ASP A 131 8.75 11.41 -2.59
C ASP A 131 8.27 10.35 -3.58
N GLN A 132 9.00 9.24 -3.72
CA GLN A 132 8.60 8.13 -4.56
C GLN A 132 7.34 7.44 -4.04
N GLU A 133 7.23 7.16 -2.74
CA GLU A 133 6.05 6.54 -2.16
C GLU A 133 4.81 7.43 -2.27
N ILE A 134 4.98 8.75 -2.12
CA ILE A 134 3.90 9.73 -2.33
C ILE A 134 3.48 9.76 -3.80
N ALA A 135 4.43 9.79 -4.73
CA ALA A 135 4.16 9.74 -6.16
C ALA A 135 3.40 8.46 -6.55
N ASP A 136 3.86 7.31 -6.06
CA ASP A 136 3.27 6.01 -6.34
C ASP A 136 1.83 5.93 -5.81
N VAL A 137 1.60 6.32 -4.55
CA VAL A 137 0.25 6.25 -3.96
C VAL A 137 -0.71 7.24 -4.60
N LEU A 138 -0.26 8.45 -4.95
CA LEU A 138 -1.09 9.42 -5.64
C LEU A 138 -1.42 8.97 -7.06
N THR A 139 -0.46 8.40 -7.79
CA THR A 139 -0.69 7.79 -9.10
C THR A 139 -1.74 6.69 -9.01
N TYR A 140 -1.63 5.79 -8.01
CA TYR A 140 -2.62 4.75 -7.77
C TYR A 140 -4.01 5.32 -7.48
N VAL A 141 -4.13 6.29 -6.58
CA VAL A 141 -5.42 6.91 -6.22
C VAL A 141 -6.04 7.64 -7.41
N ARG A 142 -5.23 8.35 -8.20
CA ARG A 142 -5.67 9.12 -9.38
C ARG A 142 -6.10 8.25 -10.56
N SER A 143 -5.71 6.98 -10.58
CA SER A 143 -6.08 6.00 -11.62
C SER A 143 -7.01 4.89 -11.12
N SER A 144 -7.39 4.90 -9.84
CA SER A 144 -8.24 3.89 -9.21
C SER A 144 -9.59 4.46 -8.79
N PHE A 145 -10.48 3.62 -8.30
CA PHE A 145 -11.78 4.00 -7.74
C PHE A 145 -12.70 4.72 -8.73
N GLY A 146 -12.49 4.52 -10.03
CA GLY A 146 -13.19 5.22 -11.11
C GLY A 146 -12.58 6.57 -11.48
N ASN A 147 -11.48 6.96 -10.86
CA ASN A 147 -10.69 8.12 -11.25
C ASN A 147 -9.90 7.84 -12.54
N SER A 148 -9.68 8.89 -13.33
CA SER A 148 -8.86 8.87 -14.54
C SER A 148 -8.12 10.18 -14.65
N ALA A 149 -6.95 10.27 -14.03
CA ALA A 149 -6.10 11.45 -14.04
C ALA A 149 -4.63 11.04 -14.18
N ASP A 150 -3.79 11.99 -14.60
CA ASP A 150 -2.38 11.76 -14.88
C ASP A 150 -1.61 11.26 -13.64
N ALA A 151 -0.55 10.50 -13.92
CA ALA A 151 0.39 10.05 -12.90
C ALA A 151 1.12 11.24 -12.26
N VAL A 152 1.56 11.02 -11.01
CA VAL A 152 2.41 11.96 -10.27
C VAL A 152 3.82 11.40 -10.25
N SER A 153 4.82 12.25 -10.54
CA SER A 153 6.22 11.88 -10.45
C SER A 153 6.85 12.24 -9.10
N ALA A 154 7.92 11.54 -8.73
CA ALA A 154 8.70 11.86 -7.54
C ALA A 154 9.30 13.28 -7.59
N ASP A 155 9.70 13.75 -8.78
CA ASP A 155 10.23 15.10 -8.97
C ASP A 155 9.17 16.19 -8.70
N GLN A 156 7.89 15.93 -9.07
CA GLN A 156 6.79 16.83 -8.73
C GLN A 156 6.61 16.89 -7.22
N VAL A 157 6.65 15.74 -6.53
CA VAL A 157 6.52 15.70 -5.06
C VAL A 157 7.68 16.43 -4.39
N ALA A 158 8.93 16.20 -4.84
CA ALA A 158 10.12 16.88 -4.32
C ALA A 158 10.00 18.41 -4.47
N SER A 159 9.57 18.87 -5.64
CA SER A 159 9.39 20.31 -5.92
C SER A 159 8.34 20.95 -4.99
N VAL A 160 7.20 20.27 -4.76
CA VAL A 160 6.16 20.77 -3.85
C VAL A 160 6.66 20.72 -2.39
N ARG A 161 7.36 19.67 -1.99
CA ARG A 161 7.96 19.56 -0.64
C ARG A 161 8.91 20.71 -0.36
N GLU A 162 9.78 21.05 -1.32
CA GLU A 162 10.71 22.16 -1.20
C GLU A 162 9.95 23.49 -1.12
N ALA A 163 9.02 23.72 -2.03
CA ALA A 163 8.24 24.96 -2.09
C ALA A 163 7.39 25.19 -0.83
N THR A 164 7.02 24.09 -0.13
CA THR A 164 6.16 24.15 1.06
C THR A 164 6.91 23.79 2.36
N ALA A 165 8.24 23.83 2.36
CA ALA A 165 9.06 23.44 3.52
C ALA A 165 8.73 24.23 4.81
N GLY A 166 8.27 25.47 4.66
CA GLY A 166 7.83 26.32 5.79
C GLY A 166 6.43 26.03 6.31
N GLN A 167 5.67 25.13 5.67
CA GLN A 167 4.30 24.81 6.09
C GLN A 167 4.32 23.90 7.32
N VAL A 168 3.83 24.41 8.44
CA VAL A 168 3.84 23.71 9.74
C VAL A 168 2.46 23.24 10.20
N THR A 169 1.38 23.75 9.57
CA THR A 169 0.00 23.39 9.92
C THR A 169 -0.68 22.69 8.73
N PRO A 170 -1.65 21.79 8.98
CA PRO A 170 -2.47 21.26 7.91
C PRO A 170 -3.15 22.37 7.11
N TYR A 171 -3.24 22.17 5.78
CA TYR A 171 -3.95 23.08 4.89
C TYR A 171 -5.47 23.09 5.17
N GLN A 172 -6.09 24.19 4.84
CA GLN A 172 -7.55 24.26 4.61
C GLN A 172 -7.81 24.20 3.10
N GLU A 173 -9.00 23.78 2.69
CA GLU A 173 -9.32 23.67 1.25
C GLU A 173 -9.15 25.00 0.50
N SER A 174 -9.45 26.12 1.16
CA SER A 174 -9.29 27.47 0.60
C SER A 174 -7.85 27.91 0.37
N GLU A 175 -6.89 27.17 0.90
CA GLU A 175 -5.45 27.45 0.80
C GLU A 175 -4.77 26.60 -0.31
N LEU A 176 -5.52 25.72 -1.00
CA LEU A 176 -5.02 24.77 -1.99
C LEU A 176 -5.14 25.28 -3.43
#